data_a4f8b7a429da4dfb19245403dd854ede
#
_entry.id   a4f8b7a429da4dfb19245403dd854ede
#
_cell.length_a   1.000
_cell.length_b   1.000
_cell.length_c   1.000
_cell.angle_alpha   90.00
_cell.angle_beta   90.00
_cell.angle_gamma   90.00
#
_symmetry.space_group_name_H-M   'P 1'
#
loop_
_entity.id
_entity.type
_entity.pdbx_description
1 polymer ?
#
loop_
_entity_poly.entity_id
_entity_poly.type
_entity_poly.pdbx_seq_one_letter_code
_entity_poly.pdbx_strand_id
1 'polypeptide(L)'
;MNTTDTDMVEYMRQALDERAMPDSEAWKRFQDEVEECFPHFRDMVHAEGLRCEEYRICMLLKVGFRSKDTEILLGYRPKTLSTYQKRLLKKIFQVEGSAKEFRIRLRGEREGGEWLLFNDTIRKAR
;
A
#
# COMPACT_ATOMS: atom_id res chain seq x y z
N MET A 1 -1.95 24.67 6.27
CA MET A 1 -2.11 23.59 5.38
C MET A 1 -0.96 22.65 5.42
N ASN A 2 -1.22 21.52 5.29
CA ASN A 2 -0.23 20.50 5.43
C ASN A 2 -0.36 19.50 4.30
N THR A 3 0.71 19.25 3.60
CA THR A 3 0.67 18.27 2.53
C THR A 3 1.34 16.98 2.94
N THR A 4 1.49 16.77 4.22
CA THR A 4 2.14 15.59 4.73
C THR A 4 1.54 14.32 4.15
N ASP A 5 0.21 14.32 3.98
CA ASP A 5 -0.49 13.15 3.47
C ASP A 5 -0.01 12.75 2.08
N THR A 6 0.58 13.68 1.33
CA THR A 6 1.03 13.40 -0.02
C THR A 6 2.54 13.40 -0.15
N ASP A 7 3.26 13.88 0.85
CA ASP A 7 4.72 14.01 0.77
C ASP A 7 5.39 12.67 0.53
N MET A 8 5.02 11.66 1.29
CA MET A 8 5.66 10.37 1.16
C MET A 8 5.14 9.60 -0.04
N VAL A 9 3.91 9.87 -0.46
CA VAL A 9 3.39 9.29 -1.70
C VAL A 9 4.21 9.82 -2.87
N GLU A 10 4.50 11.12 -2.88
CA GLU A 10 5.35 11.71 -3.90
C GLU A 10 6.75 11.12 -3.86
N TYR A 11 7.29 10.95 -2.65
CA TYR A 11 8.60 10.33 -2.51
C TYR A 11 8.60 8.93 -3.13
N MET A 12 7.57 8.14 -2.81
CA MET A 12 7.48 6.77 -3.34
C MET A 12 7.32 6.78 -4.86
N ARG A 13 6.56 7.73 -5.39
CA ARG A 13 6.41 7.85 -6.82
C ARG A 13 7.73 8.17 -7.50
N GLN A 14 8.49 9.08 -6.92
CA GLN A 14 9.79 9.42 -7.47
C GLN A 14 10.75 8.25 -7.40
N ALA A 15 10.72 7.53 -6.29
CA ALA A 15 11.54 6.33 -6.16
C ALA A 15 11.17 5.31 -7.24
N LEU A 16 9.88 5.21 -7.53
CA LEU A 16 9.40 4.31 -8.58
C LEU A 16 9.94 4.73 -9.94
N ASP A 17 9.87 6.02 -10.24
CA ASP A 17 10.36 6.53 -11.52
C ASP A 17 11.86 6.30 -11.67
N GLU A 18 12.60 6.39 -10.59
CA GLU A 18 14.04 6.19 -10.59
C GLU A 18 14.41 4.73 -10.40
N ARG A 19 13.44 3.87 -10.20
CA ARG A 19 13.62 2.45 -9.93
C ARG A 19 14.55 2.22 -8.75
N ALA A 20 14.41 3.07 -7.74
CA ALA A 20 15.19 3.00 -6.51
C ALA A 20 14.30 2.48 -5.38
N MET A 21 14.84 1.58 -4.58
CA MET A 21 14.08 1.06 -3.44
C MET A 21 14.23 2.02 -2.27
N PRO A 22 13.10 2.38 -1.62
CA PRO A 22 13.17 3.26 -0.45
C PRO A 22 13.94 2.62 0.69
N ASP A 23 14.63 3.44 1.49
CA ASP A 23 15.33 2.92 2.65
C ASP A 23 14.36 2.76 3.83
N SER A 24 14.87 2.22 4.94
CA SER A 24 14.00 1.90 6.07
C SER A 24 13.38 3.14 6.71
N GLU A 25 14.08 4.25 6.70
CA GLU A 25 13.51 5.47 7.26
C GLU A 25 12.37 5.99 6.38
N ALA A 26 12.53 5.90 5.07
CA ALA A 26 11.47 6.31 4.15
C ALA A 26 10.23 5.44 4.35
N TRP A 27 10.43 4.14 4.54
CA TRP A 27 9.31 3.24 4.79
C TRP A 27 8.58 3.59 6.08
N LYS A 28 9.34 3.94 7.12
CA LYS A 28 8.73 4.30 8.40
C LYS A 28 7.89 5.57 8.27
N ARG A 29 8.41 6.57 7.57
CA ARG A 29 7.67 7.80 7.37
C ARG A 29 6.42 7.57 6.52
N PHE A 30 6.55 6.73 5.51
CA PHE A 30 5.42 6.37 4.68
C PHE A 30 4.34 5.67 5.52
N GLN A 31 4.76 4.76 6.39
CA GLN A 31 3.84 4.06 7.27
C GLN A 31 3.09 5.04 8.16
N ASP A 32 3.80 6.00 8.74
CA ASP A 32 3.16 6.97 9.61
C ASP A 32 2.09 7.75 8.86
N GLU A 33 2.36 8.15 7.63
CA GLU A 33 1.38 8.89 6.84
C GLU A 33 0.18 8.03 6.46
N VAL A 34 0.43 6.80 6.05
CA VAL A 34 -0.65 5.91 5.67
C VAL A 34 -1.55 5.63 6.86
N GLU A 35 -0.96 5.39 8.02
CA GLU A 35 -1.74 5.08 9.20
C GLU A 35 -2.56 6.27 9.67
N GLU A 36 -2.04 7.46 9.45
CA GLU A 36 -2.78 8.67 9.80
C GLU A 36 -3.96 8.88 8.86
N CYS A 37 -3.77 8.59 7.57
CA CYS A 37 -4.82 8.77 6.57
C CYS A 37 -5.86 7.67 6.60
N PHE A 38 -5.47 6.47 7.00
CA PHE A 38 -6.35 5.30 6.94
C PHE A 38 -6.34 4.55 8.28
N PRO A 39 -6.93 5.13 9.33
CA PRO A 39 -6.91 4.48 10.64
C PRO A 39 -7.64 3.13 10.65
N HIS A 40 -8.71 2.98 9.89
CA HIS A 40 -9.40 1.70 9.82
C HIS A 40 -8.49 0.62 9.21
N PHE A 41 -7.81 0.97 8.13
CA PHE A 41 -6.85 0.08 7.50
C PHE A 41 -5.74 -0.29 8.48
N ARG A 42 -5.22 0.71 9.20
CA ARG A 42 -4.19 0.46 10.20
C ARG A 42 -4.65 -0.58 11.22
N ASP A 43 -5.85 -0.38 11.77
CA ASP A 43 -6.35 -1.30 12.79
C ASP A 43 -6.56 -2.70 12.24
N MET A 44 -7.05 -2.79 11.01
CA MET A 44 -7.31 -4.08 10.38
C MET A 44 -6.02 -4.88 10.20
N VAL A 45 -4.99 -4.24 9.64
CA VAL A 45 -3.77 -4.99 9.35
C VAL A 45 -2.95 -5.25 10.60
N HIS A 46 -3.00 -4.36 11.60
CA HIS A 46 -2.28 -4.58 12.85
C HIS A 46 -2.85 -5.78 13.61
N ALA A 47 -4.15 -5.97 13.51
CA ALA A 47 -4.80 -7.09 14.19
C ALA A 47 -4.32 -8.44 13.67
N GLU A 48 -3.81 -8.48 12.45
CA GLU A 48 -3.39 -9.73 11.84
C GLU A 48 -1.93 -10.07 12.07
N GLY A 49 -1.18 -9.15 12.68
CA GLY A 49 0.22 -9.42 12.99
C GLY A 49 1.08 -9.61 11.75
N LEU A 50 0.94 -8.73 10.78
CA LEU A 50 1.67 -8.85 9.53
C LEU A 50 3.15 -8.59 9.71
N ARG A 51 3.95 -9.23 8.87
CA ARG A 51 5.36 -8.93 8.81
C ARG A 51 5.59 -7.60 8.12
N CYS A 52 6.81 -7.08 8.28
CA CYS A 52 7.18 -5.81 7.69
C CYS A 52 6.93 -5.79 6.18
N GLU A 53 7.38 -6.82 5.48
CA GLU A 53 7.21 -6.88 4.02
C GLU A 53 5.73 -6.92 3.62
N GLU A 54 4.96 -7.69 4.39
CA GLU A 54 3.53 -7.80 4.11
C GLU A 54 2.83 -6.47 4.29
N TYR A 55 3.21 -5.76 5.33
CA TYR A 55 2.60 -4.46 5.61
C TYR A 55 2.95 -3.46 4.51
N ARG A 56 4.20 -3.48 4.03
CA ARG A 56 4.61 -2.59 2.95
C ARG A 56 3.79 -2.84 1.68
N ILE A 57 3.55 -4.11 1.36
CA ILE A 57 2.71 -4.44 0.22
C ILE A 57 1.32 -3.85 0.40
N CYS A 58 0.75 -4.05 1.57
CA CYS A 58 -0.60 -3.56 1.86
C CYS A 58 -0.67 -2.04 1.76
N MET A 59 0.32 -1.33 2.29
CA MET A 59 0.32 0.12 2.26
C MET A 59 0.37 0.67 0.84
N LEU A 60 1.26 0.13 0.03
CA LEU A 60 1.39 0.61 -1.35
C LEU A 60 0.11 0.37 -2.13
N LEU A 61 -0.47 -0.80 -1.99
CA LEU A 61 -1.69 -1.11 -2.72
C LEU A 61 -2.87 -0.30 -2.21
N LYS A 62 -2.92 -0.05 -0.89
CA LYS A 62 -4.03 0.72 -0.31
C LYS A 62 -4.05 2.14 -0.82
N VAL A 63 -2.90 2.77 -0.94
CA VAL A 63 -2.86 4.17 -1.41
C VAL A 63 -2.97 4.28 -2.92
N GLY A 64 -3.01 3.16 -3.64
CA GLY A 64 -3.31 3.21 -5.06
C GLY A 64 -2.21 2.80 -6.01
N PHE A 65 -1.04 2.42 -5.49
CA PHE A 65 0.01 1.92 -6.37
C PHE A 65 -0.42 0.58 -6.96
N ARG A 66 -0.02 0.35 -8.21
CA ARG A 66 -0.37 -0.90 -8.88
C ARG A 66 0.57 -2.01 -8.42
N SER A 67 0.15 -3.24 -8.71
CA SER A 67 0.97 -4.40 -8.41
C SER A 67 2.36 -4.27 -9.03
N LYS A 68 2.42 -3.81 -10.28
CA LYS A 68 3.67 -3.64 -10.98
C LYS A 68 4.58 -2.62 -10.30
N ASP A 69 3.98 -1.54 -9.82
CA ASP A 69 4.72 -0.51 -9.10
C ASP A 69 5.30 -1.08 -7.81
N THR A 70 4.51 -1.89 -7.14
CA THR A 70 4.92 -2.53 -5.89
C THR A 70 6.11 -3.46 -6.11
N GLU A 71 6.11 -4.17 -7.24
CA GLU A 71 7.23 -5.03 -7.60
C GLU A 71 8.53 -4.24 -7.64
N ILE A 72 8.47 -3.07 -8.25
CA ILE A 72 9.67 -2.24 -8.42
C ILE A 72 10.12 -1.68 -7.07
N LEU A 73 9.19 -1.13 -6.30
CA LEU A 73 9.53 -0.48 -5.04
C LEU A 73 10.05 -1.45 -4.00
N LEU A 74 9.60 -2.70 -4.05
CA LEU A 74 10.02 -3.71 -3.08
C LEU A 74 11.05 -4.69 -3.65
N GLY A 75 11.31 -4.61 -4.94
CA GLY A 75 12.27 -5.50 -5.56
C GLY A 75 11.80 -6.94 -5.68
N TYR A 76 10.51 -7.14 -5.84
CA TYR A 76 9.94 -8.47 -5.95
C TYR A 76 9.66 -8.84 -7.38
N ARG A 77 9.75 -10.14 -7.68
CA ARG A 77 9.30 -10.65 -8.96
C ARG A 77 7.78 -10.75 -8.96
N PRO A 78 7.16 -10.69 -10.16
CA PRO A 78 5.69 -10.75 -10.24
C PRO A 78 5.09 -11.98 -9.55
N LYS A 79 5.72 -13.14 -9.72
CA LYS A 79 5.21 -14.36 -9.13
C LYS A 79 5.27 -14.32 -7.62
N THR A 80 6.36 -13.78 -7.08
CA THR A 80 6.52 -13.66 -5.64
C THR A 80 5.46 -12.74 -5.06
N LEU A 81 5.25 -11.59 -5.69
CA LEU A 81 4.26 -10.64 -5.21
C LEU A 81 2.85 -11.22 -5.30
N SER A 82 2.57 -11.95 -6.37
CA SER A 82 1.28 -12.60 -6.52
C SER A 82 1.02 -13.58 -5.37
N THR A 83 2.04 -14.36 -5.02
CA THR A 83 1.92 -15.31 -3.92
C THR A 83 1.66 -14.60 -2.60
N TYR A 84 2.37 -13.50 -2.34
CA TYR A 84 2.13 -12.71 -1.14
C TYR A 84 0.70 -12.20 -1.09
N GLN A 85 0.20 -11.68 -2.20
CA GLN A 85 -1.16 -11.13 -2.21
C GLN A 85 -2.20 -12.20 -1.94
N LYS A 86 -2.02 -13.39 -2.46
CA LYS A 86 -2.96 -14.48 -2.20
C LYS A 86 -2.94 -14.88 -0.73
N ARG A 87 -1.75 -14.94 -0.14
CA ARG A 87 -1.64 -15.24 1.28
C ARG A 87 -2.30 -14.17 2.13
N LEU A 88 -2.09 -12.91 1.76
CA LEU A 88 -2.66 -11.80 2.52
C LEU A 88 -4.18 -11.78 2.40
N LEU A 89 -4.71 -12.17 1.25
CA LEU A 89 -6.15 -12.27 1.09
C LEU A 89 -6.73 -13.24 2.13
N LYS A 90 -6.11 -14.38 2.27
CA LYS A 90 -6.58 -15.36 3.24
C LYS A 90 -6.33 -14.89 4.67
N LYS A 91 -5.17 -14.29 4.92
CA LYS A 91 -4.79 -13.88 6.26
C LYS A 91 -5.66 -12.75 6.79
N ILE A 92 -5.93 -11.76 5.96
CA ILE A 92 -6.67 -10.57 6.39
C ILE A 92 -8.18 -10.74 6.24
N PHE A 93 -8.62 -11.31 5.12
CA PHE A 93 -10.05 -11.38 4.81
C PHE A 93 -10.63 -12.78 4.96
N GLN A 94 -9.81 -13.78 5.27
CA GLN A 94 -10.22 -15.17 5.41
C GLN A 94 -10.93 -15.71 4.19
N VAL A 95 -10.47 -15.28 3.01
CA VAL A 95 -11.05 -15.67 1.72
C VAL A 95 -9.94 -16.19 0.85
N GLU A 96 -10.22 -17.22 0.05
CA GLU A 96 -9.27 -17.69 -0.94
C GLU A 96 -9.62 -17.10 -2.28
N GLY A 97 -8.60 -16.74 -3.04
CA GLY A 97 -8.85 -16.15 -4.34
C GLY A 97 -7.56 -15.65 -4.97
N SER A 98 -7.71 -14.75 -5.92
CA SER A 98 -6.59 -14.24 -6.70
C SER A 98 -5.97 -13.00 -6.08
N ALA A 99 -4.79 -12.64 -6.58
CA ALA A 99 -4.16 -11.39 -6.17
C ALA A 99 -5.05 -10.19 -6.49
N LYS A 100 -5.77 -10.27 -7.62
CA LYS A 100 -6.69 -9.19 -8.00
C LYS A 100 -7.80 -9.05 -6.97
N GLU A 101 -8.32 -10.16 -6.49
CA GLU A 101 -9.35 -10.14 -5.45
C GLU A 101 -8.84 -9.43 -4.19
N PHE A 102 -7.60 -9.71 -3.82
CA PHE A 102 -7.00 -9.06 -2.67
C PHE A 102 -6.98 -7.55 -2.84
N ARG A 103 -6.52 -7.08 -4.00
CA ARG A 103 -6.44 -5.65 -4.25
C ARG A 103 -7.81 -4.99 -4.21
N ILE A 104 -8.81 -5.67 -4.78
CA ILE A 104 -10.16 -5.12 -4.79
C ILE A 104 -10.69 -4.98 -3.37
N ARG A 105 -10.53 -6.01 -2.56
CA ARG A 105 -11.03 -5.97 -1.19
C ARG A 105 -10.29 -4.95 -0.35
N LEU A 106 -8.97 -4.87 -0.51
CA LEU A 106 -8.17 -3.95 0.27
C LEU A 106 -8.56 -2.51 -0.02
N ARG A 107 -8.72 -2.18 -1.29
CA ARG A 107 -9.08 -0.82 -1.69
C ARG A 107 -10.53 -0.50 -1.42
N GLY A 108 -11.37 -1.50 -1.31
CA GLY A 108 -12.77 -1.32 -1.05
C GLY A 108 -13.11 -1.03 0.38
N GLU A 109 -12.16 -1.19 1.31
CA GLU A 109 -12.39 -0.84 2.70
C GLU A 109 -12.56 0.66 2.82
N ARG A 110 -13.71 1.07 3.28
CA ARG A 110 -14.06 2.49 3.27
C ARG A 110 -13.53 3.21 4.48
N GLU A 111 -13.10 4.45 4.25
CA GLU A 111 -12.57 5.31 5.30
C GLU A 111 -13.13 6.70 5.13
N GLY A 112 -14.45 6.80 5.03
CA GLY A 112 -15.09 8.09 4.95
C GLY A 112 -14.74 8.87 3.69
N GLY A 113 -14.36 8.21 2.64
CA GLY A 113 -14.00 8.87 1.40
C GLY A 113 -12.54 9.23 1.29
N GLU A 114 -11.78 9.04 2.35
CA GLU A 114 -10.36 9.40 2.34
C GLU A 114 -9.59 8.68 1.24
N TRP A 115 -9.94 7.43 1.02
CA TRP A 115 -9.25 6.64 0.01
C TRP A 115 -9.37 7.28 -1.38
N LEU A 116 -10.55 7.74 -1.73
CA LEU A 116 -10.75 8.35 -3.03
C LEU A 116 -9.96 9.64 -3.18
N LEU A 117 -9.95 10.47 -2.15
CA LEU A 117 -9.21 11.71 -2.19
C LEU A 117 -7.71 11.46 -2.31
N PHE A 118 -7.23 10.51 -1.56
CA PHE A 118 -5.81 10.16 -1.58
C PHE A 118 -5.41 9.63 -2.95
N ASN A 119 -6.24 8.77 -3.51
CA ASN A 119 -6.00 8.19 -4.82
C ASN A 119 -6.00 9.26 -5.92
N ASP A 120 -6.91 10.24 -5.81
CA ASP A 120 -6.94 11.35 -6.74
C ASP A 120 -5.66 12.16 -6.67
N THR A 121 -5.15 12.37 -5.46
CA THR A 121 -3.91 13.09 -5.28
C THR A 121 -2.76 12.39 -5.99
N ILE A 122 -2.72 11.08 -5.90
CA ILE A 122 -1.70 10.29 -6.58
C ILE A 122 -1.80 10.49 -8.09
N ARG A 123 -3.01 10.46 -8.62
CA ARG A 123 -3.21 10.64 -10.05
C ARG A 123 -2.78 12.03 -10.50
N LYS A 124 -3.13 13.03 -9.72
CA LYS A 124 -2.78 14.41 -10.07
C LYS A 124 -1.29 14.63 -10.00
N ALA A 125 -0.61 13.93 -9.14
CA ALA A 125 0.83 14.06 -9.03
C ALA A 125 1.54 13.57 -10.28
N ARG A 126 0.86 12.79 -11.11
CA ARG A 126 1.43 12.35 -12.36
C ARG A 126 1.31 13.43 -13.41
#